data_12549a2391703e4507fbdc0d8d4d80a3
#
_entry.id   12549a2391703e4507fbdc0d8d4d80a3
#
_cell.length_a   1.000
_cell.length_b   1.000
_cell.length_c   1.000
_cell.angle_alpha   90.00
_cell.angle_beta   90.00
_cell.angle_gamma   90.00
#
_symmetry.space_group_name_H-M   'P 1'
#
loop_
_entity.id
_entity.type
_entity.pdbx_description
1 polymer ?
#
loop_
_entity_poly.entity_id
_entity_poly.type
_entity_poly.pdbx_seq_one_letter_code
_entity_poly.pdbx_strand_id
1 'polypeptide(L)'
;MIPQYASALLISDLHLTPSMPLTAQRFFDFCEKDAPKVEAVFILGDLFEYWVGDDADLHSPFQQEVKHALATLSTKVKTYYLHGNRDFLVGKHFLSKTGMTLLADPSKINIAGSEYVLCHGDSLCTADIGYQVFRGWVRKNWIQKLFLKLPLAWRRAIANQLRSNSGIQYQRAISSSTDGAQAKTDVTMAACAAVLRDQAGNQLIHGHTHLPKHHQEQLLGQEWQRWVLSDWDLDHPESGRPRASALLINQDGVRYADLIKN
;
A
#
# COMPACT_ATOMS: atom_id res chain seq x y z
N MET A 1 16.52 16.54 -4.28
CA MET A 1 16.11 16.47 -5.70
C MET A 1 14.99 15.45 -5.77
N ILE A 2 13.84 15.78 -6.37
CA ILE A 2 12.71 14.87 -6.54
C ILE A 2 13.11 13.85 -7.62
N PRO A 3 13.00 12.52 -7.38
CA PRO A 3 13.29 11.53 -8.40
C PRO A 3 12.36 11.69 -9.61
N GLN A 4 12.89 11.47 -10.81
CA GLN A 4 12.16 11.64 -12.07
C GLN A 4 12.23 10.37 -12.91
N TYR A 5 11.09 9.97 -13.50
CA TYR A 5 10.94 8.77 -14.32
C TYR A 5 10.06 9.06 -15.53
N ALA A 6 10.39 8.47 -16.69
CA ALA A 6 9.54 8.57 -17.87
C ALA A 6 8.30 7.69 -17.78
N SER A 7 8.36 6.59 -17.02
CA SER A 7 7.23 5.68 -16.80
C SER A 7 7.30 4.99 -15.45
N ALA A 8 6.15 4.69 -14.86
CA ALA A 8 6.06 3.96 -13.62
C ALA A 8 4.78 3.12 -13.52
N LEU A 9 4.86 2.04 -12.72
CA LEU A 9 3.72 1.28 -12.23
C LEU A 9 3.61 1.47 -10.72
N LEU A 10 2.39 1.72 -10.25
CA LEU A 10 2.08 1.87 -8.83
C LEU A 10 1.07 0.80 -8.42
N ILE A 11 1.35 0.10 -7.32
CA ILE A 11 0.50 -0.94 -6.72
C ILE A 11 0.42 -0.75 -5.21
N SER A 12 -0.62 -1.29 -4.58
CA SER A 12 -0.78 -1.32 -3.13
C SER A 12 -1.74 -2.44 -2.69
N ASP A 13 -1.82 -2.68 -1.40
CA ASP A 13 -2.86 -3.54 -0.80
C ASP A 13 -2.90 -4.96 -1.40
N LEU A 14 -1.73 -5.58 -1.56
CA LEU A 14 -1.60 -6.93 -2.08
C LEU A 14 -1.92 -7.99 -1.01
N HIS A 15 -1.69 -7.67 0.26
CA HIS A 15 -1.95 -8.55 1.40
C HIS A 15 -1.41 -9.96 1.24
N LEU A 16 -0.18 -10.09 0.69
CA LEU A 16 0.43 -11.36 0.35
C LEU A 16 0.52 -12.30 1.57
N THR A 17 -0.03 -13.50 1.40
CA THR A 17 -0.03 -14.56 2.40
C THR A 17 -0.02 -15.93 1.71
N PRO A 18 0.50 -17.00 2.34
CA PRO A 18 0.46 -18.35 1.80
C PRO A 18 -0.96 -18.88 1.51
N SER A 19 -1.99 -18.31 2.16
CA SER A 19 -3.38 -18.68 1.93
C SER A 19 -4.00 -18.06 0.68
N MET A 20 -3.28 -17.19 -0.02
CA MET A 20 -3.71 -16.55 -1.28
C MET A 20 -2.75 -16.89 -2.43
N PRO A 21 -2.70 -18.16 -2.89
CA PRO A 21 -1.70 -18.61 -3.85
C PRO A 21 -1.90 -18.00 -5.25
N LEU A 22 -3.13 -17.72 -5.69
CA LEU A 22 -3.37 -17.12 -7.00
C LEU A 22 -2.92 -15.66 -7.03
N THR A 23 -3.20 -14.92 -5.97
CA THR A 23 -2.74 -13.53 -5.80
C THR A 23 -1.22 -13.47 -5.72
N ALA A 24 -0.59 -14.38 -4.97
CA ALA A 24 0.86 -14.48 -4.89
C ALA A 24 1.49 -14.81 -6.25
N GLN A 25 0.94 -15.77 -6.99
CA GLN A 25 1.42 -16.11 -8.33
C GLN A 25 1.32 -14.90 -9.27
N ARG A 26 0.21 -14.18 -9.23
CA ARG A 26 0.04 -12.97 -10.04
C ARG A 26 1.07 -11.88 -9.70
N PHE A 27 1.41 -11.76 -8.42
CA PHE A 27 2.48 -10.85 -8.00
C PHE A 27 3.85 -11.29 -8.55
N PHE A 28 4.16 -12.59 -8.54
CA PHE A 28 5.41 -13.07 -9.13
C PHE A 28 5.44 -12.83 -10.64
N ASP A 29 4.34 -13.09 -11.34
CA ASP A 29 4.20 -12.76 -12.76
C ASP A 29 4.35 -11.26 -13.04
N PHE A 30 3.79 -10.40 -12.18
CA PHE A 30 3.98 -8.95 -12.27
C PHE A 30 5.46 -8.56 -12.15
N CYS A 31 6.16 -9.10 -11.17
CA CYS A 31 7.59 -8.85 -10.98
C CYS A 31 8.44 -9.30 -12.18
N GLU A 32 8.07 -10.41 -12.82
CA GLU A 32 8.82 -10.98 -13.93
C GLU A 32 8.49 -10.34 -15.29
N LYS A 33 7.19 -10.09 -15.55
CA LYS A 33 6.66 -9.81 -16.90
C LYS A 33 6.20 -8.37 -17.09
N ASP A 34 5.60 -7.74 -16.06
CA ASP A 34 4.96 -6.44 -16.21
C ASP A 34 5.84 -5.29 -15.71
N ALA A 35 6.35 -5.43 -14.50
CA ALA A 35 7.17 -4.42 -13.86
C ALA A 35 8.44 -4.04 -14.64
N PRO A 36 9.14 -4.96 -15.33
CA PRO A 36 10.32 -4.62 -16.14
C PRO A 36 10.04 -3.76 -17.38
N LYS A 37 8.78 -3.47 -17.70
CA LYS A 37 8.40 -2.63 -18.85
C LYS A 37 8.43 -1.13 -18.55
N VAL A 38 8.68 -0.74 -17.30
CA VAL A 38 8.73 0.66 -16.84
C VAL A 38 10.05 1.00 -16.17
N GLU A 39 10.31 2.27 -15.94
CA GLU A 39 11.55 2.73 -15.28
C GLU A 39 11.50 2.61 -13.75
N ALA A 40 10.29 2.71 -13.16
CA ALA A 40 10.13 2.62 -11.72
C ALA A 40 8.84 1.88 -11.32
N VAL A 41 8.91 1.19 -10.17
CA VAL A 41 7.77 0.57 -9.50
C VAL A 41 7.64 1.15 -8.10
N PHE A 42 6.42 1.52 -7.72
CA PHE A 42 6.09 2.03 -6.40
C PHE A 42 5.07 1.11 -5.73
N ILE A 43 5.42 0.55 -4.58
CA ILE A 43 4.56 -0.27 -3.75
C ILE A 43 4.12 0.61 -2.58
N LEU A 44 2.84 1.03 -2.57
CA LEU A 44 2.32 2.01 -1.62
C LEU A 44 1.75 1.36 -0.34
N GLY A 45 2.46 0.37 0.20
CA GLY A 45 2.14 -0.28 1.46
C GLY A 45 1.19 -1.48 1.33
N ASP A 46 1.01 -2.15 2.46
CA ASP A 46 0.20 -3.36 2.59
C ASP A 46 0.57 -4.44 1.55
N LEU A 47 1.89 -4.60 1.32
CA LEU A 47 2.44 -5.69 0.52
C LEU A 47 2.15 -7.04 1.15
N PHE A 48 2.29 -7.13 2.49
CA PHE A 48 2.01 -8.33 3.26
C PHE A 48 0.73 -8.18 4.08
N GLU A 49 0.04 -9.29 4.31
CA GLU A 49 -1.13 -9.33 5.19
C GLU A 49 -0.79 -8.86 6.61
N TYR A 50 0.41 -9.13 7.09
CA TYR A 50 1.02 -8.51 8.25
C TYR A 50 2.53 -8.73 8.27
N TRP A 51 3.28 -7.83 8.91
CA TRP A 51 4.71 -7.95 9.13
C TRP A 51 5.03 -7.66 10.60
N VAL A 52 5.70 -8.59 11.26
CA VAL A 52 5.99 -8.48 12.70
C VAL A 52 7.48 -8.33 13.01
N GLY A 53 8.27 -7.99 12.01
CA GLY A 53 9.72 -7.78 12.07
C GLY A 53 10.47 -8.63 11.07
N ASP A 54 11.66 -8.17 10.66
CA ASP A 54 12.47 -8.79 9.62
C ASP A 54 13.03 -10.18 10.00
N ASP A 55 13.07 -10.50 11.28
CA ASP A 55 13.46 -11.84 11.78
C ASP A 55 12.38 -12.90 11.55
N ALA A 56 11.13 -12.47 11.27
CA ALA A 56 10.02 -13.37 11.02
C ALA A 56 10.13 -14.06 9.65
N ASP A 57 10.79 -13.45 8.66
CA ASP A 57 10.94 -13.97 7.31
C ASP A 57 11.91 -15.15 7.22
N LEU A 58 12.86 -15.25 8.15
CA LEU A 58 13.90 -16.28 8.17
C LEU A 58 13.32 -17.72 8.19
N HIS A 59 12.11 -17.88 8.71
CA HIS A 59 11.44 -19.16 8.89
C HIS A 59 10.19 -19.34 8.01
N SER A 60 9.99 -18.47 7.03
CA SER A 60 8.84 -18.53 6.13
C SER A 60 9.31 -18.70 4.68
N PRO A 61 9.15 -19.90 4.08
CA PRO A 61 9.48 -20.12 2.67
C PRO A 61 8.79 -19.12 1.75
N PHE A 62 7.52 -18.84 1.99
CA PHE A 62 6.74 -17.88 1.22
C PHE A 62 7.33 -16.47 1.24
N GLN A 63 7.71 -15.98 2.42
CA GLN A 63 8.34 -14.65 2.53
C GLN A 63 9.71 -14.62 1.84
N GLN A 64 10.44 -15.74 1.83
CA GLN A 64 11.69 -15.85 1.09
C GLN A 64 11.46 -15.78 -0.43
N GLU A 65 10.39 -16.41 -0.96
CA GLU A 65 10.02 -16.33 -2.37
C GLU A 65 9.66 -14.89 -2.77
N VAL A 66 8.81 -14.20 -1.99
CA VAL A 66 8.48 -12.79 -2.20
C VAL A 66 9.74 -11.92 -2.18
N LYS A 67 10.61 -12.13 -1.20
CA LYS A 67 11.89 -11.41 -1.09
C LYS A 67 12.78 -11.64 -2.31
N HIS A 68 12.87 -12.87 -2.80
CA HIS A 68 13.63 -13.21 -4.00
C HIS A 68 13.08 -12.53 -5.26
N ALA A 69 11.76 -12.55 -5.44
CA ALA A 69 11.09 -11.88 -6.57
C ALA A 69 11.37 -10.36 -6.56
N LEU A 70 11.25 -9.71 -5.40
CA LEU A 70 11.56 -8.28 -5.24
C LEU A 70 13.03 -7.96 -5.46
N ALA A 71 13.95 -8.81 -4.97
CA ALA A 71 15.37 -8.64 -5.18
C ALA A 71 15.71 -8.72 -6.68
N THR A 72 15.14 -9.71 -7.38
CA THR A 72 15.30 -9.87 -8.82
C THR A 72 14.73 -8.67 -9.58
N LEU A 73 13.54 -8.21 -9.22
CA LEU A 73 12.93 -7.03 -9.82
C LEU A 73 13.81 -5.79 -9.63
N SER A 74 14.32 -5.55 -8.42
CA SER A 74 15.12 -4.37 -8.10
C SER A 74 16.47 -4.32 -8.83
N THR A 75 16.95 -5.44 -9.41
CA THR A 75 18.11 -5.43 -10.32
C THR A 75 17.78 -4.86 -11.71
N LYS A 76 16.51 -4.90 -12.11
CA LYS A 76 16.04 -4.51 -13.44
C LYS A 76 15.38 -3.13 -13.45
N VAL A 77 14.64 -2.79 -12.36
CA VAL A 77 13.78 -1.61 -12.26
C VAL A 77 13.99 -0.93 -10.91
N LYS A 78 13.95 0.39 -10.89
CA LYS A 78 13.97 1.14 -9.61
C LYS A 78 12.71 0.82 -8.82
N THR A 79 12.86 0.16 -7.69
CA THR A 79 11.72 -0.30 -6.88
C THR A 79 11.68 0.47 -5.56
N TYR A 80 10.55 1.09 -5.31
CA TYR A 80 10.27 1.88 -4.13
C TYR A 80 9.18 1.23 -3.28
N TYR A 81 9.32 1.38 -1.99
CA TYR A 81 8.37 0.87 -1.01
C TYR A 81 7.97 1.96 -0.02
N LEU A 82 6.72 2.00 0.32
CA LEU A 82 6.14 2.87 1.33
C LEU A 82 5.39 1.97 2.33
N HIS A 83 5.52 2.23 3.63
CA HIS A 83 4.86 1.43 4.64
C HIS A 83 3.34 1.55 4.62
N GLY A 84 2.64 0.42 4.63
CA GLY A 84 1.21 0.35 4.92
C GLY A 84 0.91 0.23 6.42
N ASN A 85 -0.35 0.03 6.74
CA ASN A 85 -0.78 -0.17 8.13
C ASN A 85 -0.58 -1.62 8.62
N ARG A 86 -0.42 -2.57 7.72
CA ARG A 86 -0.18 -4.00 8.02
C ARG A 86 1.29 -4.36 8.11
N ASP A 87 2.15 -3.62 7.42
CA ASP A 87 3.55 -3.98 7.22
C ASP A 87 4.54 -2.86 7.56
N PHE A 88 4.15 -1.93 8.42
CA PHE A 88 5.00 -0.80 8.84
C PHE A 88 6.23 -1.19 9.66
N LEU A 89 6.38 -2.45 10.02
CA LEU A 89 7.57 -3.02 10.67
C LEU A 89 8.55 -3.65 9.66
N VAL A 90 8.29 -3.54 8.35
CA VAL A 90 9.28 -3.86 7.33
C VAL A 90 10.50 -2.96 7.55
N GLY A 91 11.62 -3.59 7.83
CA GLY A 91 12.82 -2.91 8.32
C GLY A 91 13.96 -2.89 7.30
N LYS A 92 15.09 -2.35 7.79
CA LYS A 92 16.27 -2.17 6.95
C LYS A 92 16.84 -3.48 6.40
N HIS A 93 16.70 -4.59 7.14
CA HIS A 93 17.24 -5.88 6.70
C HIS A 93 16.48 -6.37 5.48
N PHE A 94 15.14 -6.38 5.52
CA PHE A 94 14.31 -6.76 4.37
C PHE A 94 14.59 -5.86 3.16
N LEU A 95 14.60 -4.53 3.37
CA LEU A 95 14.86 -3.56 2.30
C LEU A 95 16.26 -3.75 1.66
N SER A 96 17.29 -4.00 2.47
CA SER A 96 18.65 -4.23 1.95
C SER A 96 18.75 -5.53 1.13
N LYS A 97 17.98 -6.55 1.49
CA LYS A 97 17.95 -7.84 0.78
C LYS A 97 17.14 -7.81 -0.51
N THR A 98 16.11 -6.95 -0.56
CA THR A 98 15.27 -6.77 -1.76
C THR A 98 15.77 -5.68 -2.70
N GLY A 99 16.70 -4.83 -2.26
CA GLY A 99 17.19 -3.71 -3.06
C GLY A 99 16.18 -2.55 -3.21
N MET A 100 15.04 -2.63 -2.52
CA MET A 100 14.03 -1.58 -2.53
C MET A 100 14.48 -0.35 -1.73
N THR A 101 14.03 0.82 -2.17
CA THR A 101 14.23 2.09 -1.47
C THR A 101 12.95 2.45 -0.69
N LEU A 102 13.08 2.64 0.63
CA LEU A 102 11.97 3.11 1.46
C LEU A 102 11.70 4.59 1.20
N LEU A 103 10.45 4.93 0.95
CA LEU A 103 9.95 6.29 0.86
C LEU A 103 9.34 6.74 2.20
N ALA A 104 9.39 8.04 2.45
CA ALA A 104 8.57 8.65 3.50
C ALA A 104 7.09 8.65 3.09
N ASP A 105 6.20 8.65 4.07
CA ASP A 105 4.76 8.80 3.86
C ASP A 105 4.30 10.14 4.48
N PRO A 106 3.91 11.14 3.64
CA PRO A 106 3.87 11.14 2.16
C PRO A 106 5.23 11.41 1.49
N SER A 107 5.32 11.11 0.19
CA SER A 107 6.47 11.44 -0.68
C SER A 107 6.02 12.06 -1.99
N LYS A 108 6.82 13.01 -2.50
CA LYS A 108 6.61 13.66 -3.80
C LYS A 108 7.54 13.07 -4.85
N ILE A 109 7.01 12.77 -6.03
CA ILE A 109 7.72 12.14 -7.14
C ILE A 109 7.33 12.81 -8.45
N ASN A 110 8.23 12.80 -9.44
CA ASN A 110 7.91 13.23 -10.80
C ASN A 110 7.88 12.02 -11.74
N ILE A 111 6.78 11.83 -12.45
CA ILE A 111 6.62 10.77 -13.45
C ILE A 111 6.04 11.38 -14.73
N ALA A 112 6.70 11.15 -15.86
CA ALA A 112 6.32 11.69 -17.17
C ALA A 112 6.14 13.22 -17.18
N GLY A 113 6.95 13.94 -16.40
CA GLY A 113 6.91 15.40 -16.30
C GLY A 113 5.84 15.96 -15.35
N SER A 114 5.02 15.12 -14.73
CA SER A 114 4.01 15.52 -13.75
C SER A 114 4.41 15.14 -12.32
N GLU A 115 4.06 15.98 -11.35
CA GLU A 115 4.34 15.73 -9.94
C GLU A 115 3.15 15.04 -9.25
N TYR A 116 3.45 13.96 -8.53
CA TYR A 116 2.48 13.19 -7.75
C TYR A 116 2.91 13.11 -6.29
N VAL A 117 1.96 13.26 -5.39
CA VAL A 117 2.12 12.98 -3.97
C VAL A 117 1.66 11.56 -3.72
N LEU A 118 2.54 10.73 -3.20
CA LEU A 118 2.28 9.32 -2.90
C LEU A 118 2.12 9.15 -1.40
N CYS A 119 1.11 8.43 -0.96
CA CYS A 119 0.94 7.99 0.42
C CYS A 119 0.26 6.63 0.47
N HIS A 120 0.29 5.94 1.61
CA HIS A 120 -0.50 4.72 1.74
C HIS A 120 -2.00 5.03 1.78
N GLY A 121 -2.42 6.00 2.57
CA GLY A 121 -3.82 6.44 2.66
C GLY A 121 -4.43 6.30 4.06
N ASP A 122 -3.91 5.44 4.91
CA ASP A 122 -4.41 5.18 6.26
C ASP A 122 -4.44 6.44 7.15
N SER A 123 -3.49 7.36 6.97
CA SER A 123 -3.44 8.64 7.67
C SER A 123 -4.53 9.62 7.23
N LEU A 124 -5.15 9.40 6.07
CA LEU A 124 -6.18 10.26 5.50
C LEU A 124 -7.58 9.90 6.00
N CYS A 125 -7.77 8.71 6.61
CA CYS A 125 -9.03 8.26 7.19
C CYS A 125 -9.24 8.90 8.57
N THR A 126 -9.30 10.22 8.62
CA THR A 126 -9.34 10.99 9.89
C THR A 126 -10.67 10.90 10.62
N ALA A 127 -11.72 10.37 10.01
CA ALA A 127 -13.00 10.08 10.65
C ALA A 127 -12.93 8.87 11.61
N ASP A 128 -11.97 7.95 11.43
CA ASP A 128 -11.71 6.87 12.39
C ASP A 128 -10.71 7.33 13.48
N ILE A 129 -11.23 8.06 14.45
CA ILE A 129 -10.43 8.60 15.55
C ILE A 129 -9.70 7.49 16.31
N GLY A 130 -10.37 6.34 16.52
CA GLY A 130 -9.79 5.20 17.25
C GLY A 130 -8.56 4.66 16.54
N TYR A 131 -8.67 4.45 15.23
CA TYR A 131 -7.55 4.04 14.41
C TYR A 131 -6.42 5.09 14.39
N GLN A 132 -6.73 6.38 14.25
CA GLN A 132 -5.71 7.43 14.22
C GLN A 132 -4.92 7.52 15.53
N VAL A 133 -5.57 7.36 16.67
CA VAL A 133 -4.90 7.27 17.99
C VAL A 133 -4.00 6.04 18.04
N PHE A 134 -4.50 4.86 17.67
CA PHE A 134 -3.70 3.63 17.62
C PHE A 134 -2.49 3.78 16.69
N ARG A 135 -2.70 4.30 15.46
CA ARG A 135 -1.64 4.60 14.49
C ARG A 135 -0.56 5.51 15.08
N GLY A 136 -0.98 6.59 15.73
CA GLY A 136 -0.07 7.55 16.38
C GLY A 136 0.81 6.92 17.46
N TRP A 137 0.33 5.85 18.13
CA TRP A 137 1.10 5.11 19.10
C TRP A 137 2.05 4.10 18.45
N VAL A 138 1.55 3.21 17.60
CA VAL A 138 2.34 2.11 17.04
C VAL A 138 3.43 2.56 16.07
N ARG A 139 3.30 3.77 15.51
CA ARG A 139 4.32 4.38 14.65
C ARG A 139 5.47 5.04 15.43
N LYS A 140 5.40 5.14 16.78
CA LYS A 140 6.51 5.66 17.59
C LYS A 140 7.67 4.67 17.60
N ASN A 141 8.86 5.12 17.24
CA ASN A 141 10.06 4.29 17.13
C ASN A 141 10.38 3.50 18.42
N TRP A 142 10.14 4.08 19.60
CA TRP A 142 10.43 3.39 20.84
C TRP A 142 9.44 2.24 21.11
N ILE A 143 8.17 2.38 20.72
CA ILE A 143 7.16 1.30 20.81
C ILE A 143 7.51 0.17 19.86
N GLN A 144 7.88 0.50 18.62
CA GLN A 144 8.31 -0.51 17.63
C GLN A 144 9.54 -1.27 18.13
N LYS A 145 10.54 -0.56 18.68
CA LYS A 145 11.73 -1.20 19.26
C LYS A 145 11.39 -2.11 20.45
N LEU A 146 10.43 -1.72 21.30
CA LEU A 146 9.96 -2.54 22.41
C LEU A 146 9.22 -3.79 21.90
N PHE A 147 8.30 -3.61 20.94
CA PHE A 147 7.57 -4.71 20.32
C PHE A 147 8.51 -5.72 19.65
N LEU A 148 9.50 -5.26 18.91
CA LEU A 148 10.48 -6.13 18.24
C LEU A 148 11.40 -6.91 19.18
N LYS A 149 11.50 -6.53 20.47
CA LYS A 149 12.19 -7.31 21.49
C LYS A 149 11.37 -8.50 22.02
N LEU A 150 10.07 -8.53 21.77
CA LEU A 150 9.22 -9.66 22.17
C LEU A 150 9.55 -10.91 21.35
N PRO A 151 9.39 -12.12 21.94
CA PRO A 151 9.49 -13.37 21.18
C PRO A 151 8.56 -13.37 19.96
N LEU A 152 9.02 -13.95 18.85
CA LEU A 152 8.29 -13.95 17.59
C LEU A 152 6.85 -14.52 17.71
N ALA A 153 6.68 -15.56 18.52
CA ALA A 153 5.36 -16.16 18.77
C ALA A 153 4.37 -15.16 19.39
N TRP A 154 4.83 -14.32 20.31
CA TRP A 154 3.99 -13.29 20.93
C TRP A 154 3.65 -12.17 19.95
N ARG A 155 4.61 -11.74 19.14
CA ARG A 155 4.37 -10.73 18.09
C ARG A 155 3.33 -11.21 17.07
N ARG A 156 3.42 -12.49 16.66
CA ARG A 156 2.41 -13.12 15.77
C ARG A 156 1.04 -13.20 16.43
N ALA A 157 0.97 -13.60 17.71
CA ALA A 157 -0.30 -13.66 18.43
C ALA A 157 -0.97 -12.28 18.54
N ILE A 158 -0.21 -11.23 18.86
CA ILE A 158 -0.71 -9.86 18.91
C ILE A 158 -1.20 -9.40 17.54
N ALA A 159 -0.42 -9.63 16.48
CA ALA A 159 -0.81 -9.25 15.12
C ALA A 159 -2.11 -9.97 14.69
N ASN A 160 -2.25 -11.27 14.95
CA ASN A 160 -3.46 -12.03 14.66
C ASN A 160 -4.69 -11.51 15.43
N GLN A 161 -4.51 -11.15 16.71
CA GLN A 161 -5.59 -10.58 17.51
C GLN A 161 -6.05 -9.20 16.97
N LEU A 162 -5.11 -8.33 16.61
CA LEU A 162 -5.41 -7.03 16.03
C LEU A 162 -6.15 -7.19 14.67
N ARG A 163 -5.70 -8.13 13.85
CA ARG A 163 -6.35 -8.45 12.57
C ARG A 163 -7.79 -8.93 12.76
N SER A 164 -8.02 -9.89 13.66
CA SER A 164 -9.35 -10.40 13.95
C SER A 164 -10.31 -9.30 14.39
N ASN A 165 -9.85 -8.41 15.25
CA ASN A 165 -10.64 -7.27 15.72
C ASN A 165 -10.97 -6.28 14.59
N SER A 166 -10.00 -5.97 13.72
CA SER A 166 -10.23 -5.10 12.56
C SER A 166 -11.21 -5.70 11.55
N GLY A 167 -11.10 -7.01 11.28
CA GLY A 167 -12.04 -7.73 10.41
C GLY A 167 -13.47 -7.72 10.95
N ILE A 168 -13.64 -7.95 12.26
CA ILE A 168 -14.96 -7.90 12.91
C ILE A 168 -15.56 -6.48 12.84
N GLN A 169 -14.75 -5.45 13.06
CA GLN A 169 -15.20 -4.06 12.98
C GLN A 169 -15.60 -3.69 11.55
N TYR A 170 -14.84 -4.11 10.54
CA TYR A 170 -15.16 -3.88 9.13
C TYR A 170 -16.46 -4.58 8.72
N GLN A 171 -16.66 -5.86 9.11
CA GLN A 171 -17.89 -6.60 8.84
C GLN A 171 -19.11 -5.96 9.52
N ARG A 172 -18.97 -5.49 10.77
CA ARG A 172 -20.03 -4.75 11.47
C ARG A 172 -20.35 -3.42 10.78
N ALA A 173 -19.36 -2.71 10.26
CA ALA A 173 -19.55 -1.48 9.52
C ALA A 173 -20.33 -1.72 8.22
N ILE A 174 -20.02 -2.77 7.46
CA ILE A 174 -20.75 -3.13 6.24
C ILE A 174 -22.20 -3.58 6.57
N SER A 175 -22.39 -4.41 7.59
CA SER A 175 -23.72 -4.95 7.95
C SER A 175 -24.68 -3.90 8.54
N SER A 176 -24.17 -2.79 9.06
CA SER A 176 -24.99 -1.72 9.62
C SER A 176 -25.62 -0.78 8.58
N SER A 177 -25.41 -1.03 7.27
CA SER A 177 -26.11 -0.41 6.10
C SER A 177 -26.43 1.08 6.21
N THR A 178 -25.61 1.87 6.88
CA THR A 178 -25.77 3.31 6.95
C THR A 178 -24.60 3.99 6.25
N ASP A 179 -24.88 5.01 5.42
CA ASP A 179 -23.87 5.84 4.74
C ASP A 179 -22.73 6.31 5.67
N GLY A 180 -22.98 6.35 6.97
CA GLY A 180 -21.99 6.74 7.97
C GLY A 180 -20.90 5.71 8.27
N ALA A 181 -21.08 4.42 7.94
CA ALA A 181 -20.07 3.37 8.20
C ALA A 181 -18.98 3.37 7.13
N GLN A 182 -19.37 3.53 5.87
CA GLN A 182 -18.43 3.66 4.74
C GLN A 182 -17.64 4.98 4.83
N ALA A 183 -18.27 6.05 5.30
CA ALA A 183 -17.61 7.34 5.52
C ALA A 183 -16.51 7.31 6.59
N LYS A 184 -16.53 6.37 7.54
CA LYS A 184 -15.48 6.23 8.56
C LYS A 184 -14.23 5.53 8.04
N THR A 185 -14.38 4.65 7.05
CA THR A 185 -13.27 3.87 6.48
C THR A 185 -12.64 4.53 5.25
N ASP A 186 -13.28 5.55 4.68
CA ASP A 186 -12.76 6.30 3.54
C ASP A 186 -11.92 7.52 4.00
N VAL A 187 -11.12 8.03 3.09
CA VAL A 187 -10.31 9.22 3.30
C VAL A 187 -11.21 10.47 3.42
N THR A 188 -10.82 11.43 4.25
CA THR A 188 -11.52 12.71 4.31
C THR A 188 -10.92 13.71 3.33
N MET A 189 -11.78 14.48 2.64
CA MET A 189 -11.38 15.51 1.68
C MET A 189 -10.43 16.53 2.31
N ALA A 190 -10.70 16.91 3.57
CA ALA A 190 -9.87 17.87 4.30
C ALA A 190 -8.44 17.34 4.52
N ALA A 191 -8.29 16.03 4.85
CA ALA A 191 -6.97 15.42 5.02
C ALA A 191 -6.21 15.31 3.69
N CYS A 192 -6.88 14.93 2.61
CA CYS A 192 -6.28 14.88 1.28
C CYS A 192 -5.77 16.26 0.84
N ALA A 193 -6.61 17.30 0.98
CA ALA A 193 -6.22 18.67 0.65
C ALA A 193 -5.08 19.20 1.54
N ALA A 194 -5.05 18.83 2.83
CA ALA A 194 -3.97 19.21 3.73
C ALA A 194 -2.63 18.60 3.28
N VAL A 195 -2.61 17.30 2.98
CA VAL A 195 -1.39 16.63 2.48
C VAL A 195 -0.91 17.23 1.17
N LEU A 196 -1.81 17.49 0.22
CA LEU A 196 -1.45 18.12 -1.06
C LEU A 196 -0.87 19.52 -0.85
N ARG A 197 -1.46 20.33 0.02
CA ARG A 197 -0.95 21.67 0.36
C ARG A 197 0.44 21.60 0.99
N ASP A 198 0.63 20.70 1.98
CA ASP A 198 1.89 20.56 2.70
C ASP A 198 3.03 20.08 1.80
N GLN A 199 2.69 19.29 0.77
CA GLN A 199 3.62 18.82 -0.27
C GLN A 199 3.70 19.76 -1.49
N ALA A 200 2.98 20.89 -1.50
CA ALA A 200 2.86 21.78 -2.66
C ALA A 200 2.54 21.01 -3.95
N GLY A 201 1.54 20.11 -3.89
CA GLY A 201 1.11 19.24 -4.99
C GLY A 201 -0.38 19.40 -5.29
N ASN A 202 -0.81 18.86 -6.43
CA ASN A 202 -2.21 18.85 -6.86
C ASN A 202 -2.67 17.47 -7.35
N GLN A 203 -1.82 16.45 -7.28
CA GLN A 203 -2.12 15.07 -7.69
C GLN A 203 -1.74 14.12 -6.57
N LEU A 204 -2.73 13.38 -6.05
CA LEU A 204 -2.59 12.43 -4.95
C LEU A 204 -2.81 11.01 -5.45
N ILE A 205 -1.92 10.08 -5.07
CA ILE A 205 -2.09 8.65 -5.33
C ILE A 205 -1.99 7.92 -4.00
N HIS A 206 -2.98 7.08 -3.69
CA HIS A 206 -3.00 6.30 -2.45
C HIS A 206 -3.71 4.95 -2.63
N GLY A 207 -3.50 4.04 -1.68
CA GLY A 207 -4.18 2.75 -1.52
C GLY A 207 -5.17 2.75 -0.35
N HIS A 208 -5.10 1.72 0.46
CA HIS A 208 -5.76 1.52 1.75
C HIS A 208 -7.29 1.34 1.72
N THR A 209 -8.02 2.12 0.94
CA THR A 209 -9.49 2.09 0.95
C THR A 209 -10.08 1.00 0.04
N HIS A 210 -9.27 0.39 -0.81
CA HIS A 210 -9.66 -0.67 -1.77
C HIS A 210 -10.80 -0.26 -2.72
N LEU A 211 -10.94 1.05 -3.00
CA LEU A 211 -12.00 1.63 -3.85
C LEU A 211 -11.37 2.30 -5.08
N PRO A 212 -10.83 1.51 -6.05
CA PRO A 212 -10.10 2.06 -7.18
C PRO A 212 -10.96 3.02 -8.00
N LYS A 213 -10.53 4.27 -8.04
CA LYS A 213 -11.23 5.33 -8.76
C LYS A 213 -10.31 6.52 -8.99
N HIS A 214 -10.54 7.22 -10.11
CA HIS A 214 -10.01 8.55 -10.35
C HIS A 214 -11.05 9.58 -9.93
N HIS A 215 -10.66 10.50 -9.05
CA HIS A 215 -11.48 11.60 -8.57
C HIS A 215 -10.88 12.93 -9.06
N GLN A 216 -11.75 13.80 -9.52
CA GLN A 216 -11.45 15.21 -9.77
C GLN A 216 -12.17 16.00 -8.70
N GLU A 217 -11.43 16.73 -7.92
CA GLU A 217 -11.92 17.37 -6.71
C GLU A 217 -11.64 18.86 -6.77
N GLN A 218 -12.52 19.65 -6.15
CA GLN A 218 -12.33 21.07 -5.98
C GLN A 218 -12.52 21.46 -4.52
N LEU A 219 -11.52 22.10 -3.93
CA LEU A 219 -11.61 22.61 -2.56
C LEU A 219 -10.95 23.99 -2.50
N LEU A 220 -11.67 24.97 -1.93
CA LEU A 220 -11.19 26.36 -1.75
C LEU A 220 -10.69 26.99 -3.06
N GLY A 221 -11.32 26.68 -4.19
CA GLY A 221 -10.96 27.23 -5.50
C GLY A 221 -9.75 26.58 -6.16
N GLN A 222 -9.16 25.55 -5.58
CA GLN A 222 -8.09 24.76 -6.18
C GLN A 222 -8.62 23.42 -6.69
N GLU A 223 -8.30 23.10 -7.94
CA GLU A 223 -8.56 21.79 -8.54
C GLU A 223 -7.40 20.86 -8.26
N TRP A 224 -7.72 19.63 -7.88
CA TRP A 224 -6.76 18.57 -7.66
C TRP A 224 -7.32 17.21 -8.03
N GLN A 225 -6.45 16.25 -8.23
CA GLN A 225 -6.81 14.92 -8.67
C GLN A 225 -6.35 13.88 -7.64
N ARG A 226 -7.14 12.81 -7.51
CA ARG A 226 -6.86 11.70 -6.62
C ARG A 226 -7.11 10.37 -7.32
N TRP A 227 -6.08 9.53 -7.35
CA TRP A 227 -6.17 8.14 -7.80
C TRP A 227 -6.09 7.23 -6.60
N VAL A 228 -7.07 6.33 -6.48
CA VAL A 228 -7.10 5.28 -5.47
C VAL A 228 -6.66 3.98 -6.12
N LEU A 229 -5.67 3.30 -5.55
CA LEU A 229 -5.19 2.02 -6.07
C LEU A 229 -6.13 0.88 -5.65
N SER A 230 -6.14 -0.18 -6.45
CA SER A 230 -6.88 -1.41 -6.14
C SER A 230 -6.12 -2.27 -5.14
N ASP A 231 -6.86 -2.97 -4.31
CA ASP A 231 -6.39 -4.19 -3.65
C ASP A 231 -6.26 -5.34 -4.65
N TRP A 232 -5.53 -6.39 -4.25
CA TRP A 232 -5.37 -7.61 -5.05
C TRP A 232 -6.02 -8.79 -4.34
N ASP A 233 -6.96 -9.43 -5.00
CA ASP A 233 -7.62 -10.65 -4.52
C ASP A 233 -8.10 -11.50 -5.70
N LEU A 234 -7.41 -12.60 -5.97
CA LEU A 234 -7.75 -13.59 -6.99
C LEU A 234 -8.24 -14.90 -6.36
N ASP A 235 -8.17 -15.02 -5.03
CA ASP A 235 -8.41 -16.28 -4.32
C ASP A 235 -9.83 -16.37 -3.74
N HIS A 236 -10.52 -15.23 -3.55
CA HIS A 236 -11.85 -15.18 -2.93
C HIS A 236 -12.92 -14.65 -3.89
N PRO A 237 -13.30 -15.43 -4.94
CA PRO A 237 -14.27 -14.98 -5.93
C PRO A 237 -15.66 -14.70 -5.34
N GLU A 238 -15.99 -15.27 -4.19
CA GLU A 238 -17.24 -15.03 -3.44
C GLU A 238 -17.34 -13.59 -2.89
N SER A 239 -16.21 -12.90 -2.72
CA SER A 239 -16.18 -11.50 -2.30
C SER A 239 -16.40 -10.50 -3.44
N GLY A 240 -16.61 -11.00 -4.68
CA GLY A 240 -16.80 -10.21 -5.87
C GLY A 240 -15.95 -10.70 -7.05
N ARG A 241 -15.64 -9.80 -8.01
CA ARG A 241 -14.76 -10.14 -9.14
C ARG A 241 -13.31 -10.20 -8.67
N PRO A 242 -12.49 -11.13 -9.23
CA PRO A 242 -11.05 -11.13 -8.99
C PRO A 242 -10.46 -9.73 -9.30
N ARG A 243 -9.54 -9.27 -8.47
CA ARG A 243 -8.93 -7.95 -8.59
C ARG A 243 -7.41 -8.06 -8.58
N ALA A 244 -6.77 -7.50 -9.58
CA ALA A 244 -5.35 -7.18 -9.61
C ALA A 244 -5.15 -6.09 -10.66
N SER A 245 -4.82 -4.90 -10.24
CA SER A 245 -4.51 -3.82 -11.16
C SER A 245 -3.33 -2.97 -10.66
N ALA A 246 -2.67 -2.30 -11.59
CA ALA A 246 -1.66 -1.30 -11.30
C ALA A 246 -2.08 0.03 -11.93
N LEU A 247 -1.65 1.14 -11.35
CA LEU A 247 -1.74 2.44 -12.01
C LEU A 247 -0.49 2.63 -12.87
N LEU A 248 -0.65 2.67 -14.17
CA LEU A 248 0.41 2.98 -15.13
C LEU A 248 0.43 4.47 -15.41
N ILE A 249 1.59 5.07 -15.28
CA ILE A 249 1.86 6.47 -15.63
C ILE A 249 3.01 6.49 -16.64
N ASN A 250 2.78 7.12 -17.77
CA ASN A 250 3.77 7.34 -18.82
C ASN A 250 3.42 8.59 -19.64
N GLN A 251 4.08 8.81 -20.76
CA GLN A 251 3.84 9.96 -21.63
C GLN A 251 2.41 9.99 -22.26
N ASP A 252 1.75 8.82 -22.34
CA ASP A 252 0.37 8.71 -22.83
C ASP A 252 -0.67 9.10 -21.76
N GLY A 253 -0.24 9.31 -20.51
CA GLY A 253 -1.08 9.70 -19.38
C GLY A 253 -1.12 8.69 -18.25
N VAL A 254 -2.21 8.74 -17.46
CA VAL A 254 -2.45 7.91 -16.28
C VAL A 254 -3.61 6.97 -16.56
N ARG A 255 -3.43 5.65 -16.35
CA ARG A 255 -4.49 4.65 -16.52
C ARG A 255 -4.35 3.47 -15.58
N TYR A 256 -5.47 2.87 -15.22
CA TYR A 256 -5.47 1.57 -14.57
C TYR A 256 -5.16 0.47 -15.59
N ALA A 257 -4.13 -0.30 -15.33
CA ALA A 257 -3.77 -1.50 -16.08
C ALA A 257 -4.37 -2.72 -15.37
N ASP A 258 -5.35 -3.37 -16.01
CA ASP A 258 -5.90 -4.64 -15.53
C ASP A 258 -4.84 -5.74 -15.73
N LEU A 259 -4.46 -6.39 -14.64
CA LEU A 259 -3.42 -7.41 -14.64
C LEU A 259 -3.99 -8.85 -14.63
N ILE A 260 -5.31 -9.01 -14.66
CA ILE A 260 -5.96 -10.34 -14.66
C ILE A 260 -5.95 -10.97 -16.06
N LYS A 261 -6.00 -10.14 -17.09
CA LYS A 261 -6.23 -10.57 -18.49
C LYS A 261 -4.97 -10.81 -19.28
N ASN A 262 -3.80 -10.83 -18.66
CA ASN A 262 -2.52 -11.02 -19.34
C ASN A 262 -1.94 -12.41 -19.08
#